data_507cb24622c08f2532b29250c2499d00
#
_entry.id   507cb24622c08f2532b29250c2499d00
#
_cell.length_a   1.000
_cell.length_b   1.000
_cell.length_c   1.000
_cell.angle_alpha   90.00
_cell.angle_beta   90.00
_cell.angle_gamma   90.00
#
_symmetry.space_group_name_H-M   'P 1'
#
loop_
_entity.id
_entity.type
_entity.pdbx_description
1 polymer ?
#
loop_
_entity_poly.entity_id
_entity_poly.type
_entity_poly.pdbx_seq_one_letter_code
_entity_poly.pdbx_strand_id
1 'polypeptide(L)'
;LLAQFATILFYAAGNRDFEILTRISAFGIKGIKEKLFTELGEEVFHDYLESTIYPEAVELIKSHVEKGHKVVIISAATRYQIKPIADKLGISDIFATEMEVKKGKFTGMISEMCWAEGKARAGRKFAKANNIDLSKSFFYTDSFDDFPLLEIVGKPIATNPDNRLSQAAFENDWKILRFKETKKTPIVNGLRTGLAAASLYPSALKGLATGLLTMSHQEGINTTISSIGDLGTKLAGLDINIKGKQNLKDFRPAVFCFNHQSSADFFIISKLLRKNVTGVAKKELELTTFGPLF
;
A
#
# COMPACT_ATOMS: atom_id res chain seq x y z
N LEU A 1 5.00 11.84 -10.87
CA LEU A 1 4.08 11.53 -11.98
C LEU A 1 4.65 10.46 -12.91
N LEU A 2 5.84 10.67 -13.53
CA LEU A 2 6.49 9.69 -14.42
C LEU A 2 6.78 8.36 -13.73
N ALA A 3 7.26 8.37 -12.48
CA ALA A 3 7.55 7.16 -11.73
C ALA A 3 6.27 6.36 -11.41
N GLN A 4 5.19 7.01 -11.02
CA GLN A 4 3.90 6.38 -10.75
C GLN A 4 3.25 5.85 -12.03
N PHE A 5 3.36 6.60 -13.13
CA PHE A 5 2.90 6.16 -14.44
C PHE A 5 3.69 4.93 -14.93
N ALA A 6 5.01 4.94 -14.75
CA ALA A 6 5.86 3.79 -15.03
C ALA A 6 5.47 2.57 -14.17
N THR A 7 5.18 2.76 -12.87
CA THR A 7 4.72 1.66 -11.99
C THR A 7 3.42 1.03 -12.51
N ILE A 8 2.45 1.87 -12.90
CA ILE A 8 1.15 1.41 -13.42
C ILE A 8 1.32 0.69 -14.76
N LEU A 9 2.11 1.26 -15.69
CA LEU A 9 2.40 0.63 -16.98
C LEU A 9 3.13 -0.72 -16.83
N PHE A 10 4.11 -0.78 -15.92
CA PHE A 10 4.85 -2.01 -15.62
C PHE A 10 3.93 -3.10 -15.06
N TYR A 11 3.03 -2.72 -14.15
CA TYR A 11 2.04 -3.64 -13.57
C TYR A 11 1.00 -4.09 -14.61
N ALA A 12 0.53 -3.16 -15.46
CA ALA A 12 -0.41 -3.46 -16.55
C ALA A 12 0.22 -4.33 -17.64
N ALA A 13 1.54 -4.22 -17.87
CA ALA A 13 2.29 -5.07 -18.79
C ALA A 13 2.58 -6.48 -18.23
N GLY A 14 2.05 -6.83 -17.05
CA GLY A 14 2.25 -8.15 -16.43
C GLY A 14 3.63 -8.35 -15.80
N ASN A 15 4.47 -7.35 -15.78
CA ASN A 15 5.77 -7.42 -15.13
C ASN A 15 5.61 -7.20 -13.64
N ARG A 16 5.77 -8.27 -12.86
CA ARG A 16 5.60 -8.29 -11.40
C ARG A 16 6.93 -8.22 -10.67
N ASP A 17 7.94 -7.61 -11.26
CA ASP A 17 9.23 -7.43 -10.60
C ASP A 17 9.08 -6.43 -9.44
N PHE A 18 8.95 -6.97 -8.24
CA PHE A 18 8.78 -6.22 -7.00
C PHE A 18 9.94 -5.23 -6.77
N GLU A 19 11.16 -5.63 -7.14
CA GLU A 19 12.34 -4.77 -6.96
C GLU A 19 12.26 -3.53 -7.83
N ILE A 20 11.91 -3.67 -9.10
CA ILE A 20 11.76 -2.54 -10.03
C ILE A 20 10.65 -1.62 -9.54
N LEU A 21 9.49 -2.16 -9.18
CA LEU A 21 8.36 -1.39 -8.67
C LEU A 21 8.73 -0.60 -7.40
N THR A 22 9.45 -1.22 -6.48
CA THR A 22 9.88 -0.58 -5.24
C THR A 22 10.88 0.55 -5.51
N ARG A 23 11.82 0.36 -6.45
CA ARG A 23 12.78 1.41 -6.86
C ARG A 23 12.09 2.60 -7.51
N ILE A 24 11.10 2.36 -8.39
CA ILE A 24 10.31 3.42 -9.02
C ILE A 24 9.52 4.19 -7.95
N SER A 25 8.91 3.48 -7.00
CA SER A 25 8.17 4.10 -5.88
C SER A 25 9.08 4.95 -5.00
N ALA A 26 10.28 4.46 -4.69
CA ALA A 26 11.29 5.19 -3.93
C ALA A 26 11.69 6.49 -4.64
N PHE A 27 11.88 6.46 -5.96
CA PHE A 27 12.16 7.66 -6.73
C PHE A 27 11.04 8.70 -6.65
N GLY A 28 9.79 8.25 -6.58
CA GLY A 28 8.60 9.12 -6.46
C GLY A 28 8.55 9.96 -5.18
N ILE A 29 9.27 9.56 -4.14
CA ILE A 29 9.32 10.30 -2.86
C ILE A 29 10.61 11.12 -2.67
N LYS A 30 11.42 11.27 -3.71
CA LYS A 30 12.65 12.08 -3.68
C LYS A 30 12.37 13.50 -3.19
N GLY A 31 13.16 13.97 -2.22
CA GLY A 31 13.05 15.30 -1.64
C GLY A 31 12.04 15.42 -0.49
N ILE A 32 11.20 14.43 -0.26
CA ILE A 32 10.29 14.40 0.90
C ILE A 32 11.11 14.26 2.19
N LYS A 33 10.68 14.94 3.26
CA LYS A 33 11.34 14.86 4.57
C LYS A 33 11.07 13.48 5.20
N GLU A 34 12.11 12.85 5.71
CA GLU A 34 12.05 11.57 6.42
C GLU A 34 11.05 11.60 7.58
N LYS A 35 11.06 12.68 8.37
CA LYS A 35 10.15 12.86 9.51
C LYS A 35 8.68 12.68 9.13
N LEU A 36 8.25 13.18 7.96
CA LEU A 36 6.88 13.04 7.48
C LEU A 36 6.52 11.57 7.24
N PHE A 37 7.47 10.77 6.75
CA PHE A 37 7.25 9.33 6.54
C PHE A 37 7.19 8.56 7.84
N THR A 38 7.96 8.95 8.84
CA THR A 38 7.86 8.37 10.19
C THR A 38 6.48 8.64 10.80
N GLU A 39 6.04 9.90 10.78
CA GLU A 39 4.71 10.29 11.30
C GLU A 39 3.58 9.58 10.56
N LEU A 40 3.66 9.48 9.23
CA LEU A 40 2.68 8.77 8.42
C LEU A 40 2.66 7.27 8.72
N GLY A 41 3.82 6.66 8.96
CA GLY A 41 3.91 5.23 9.33
C GLY A 41 3.21 4.94 10.66
N GLU A 42 3.36 5.81 11.65
CA GLU A 42 2.68 5.74 12.95
C GLU A 42 1.16 5.95 12.80
N GLU A 43 0.74 6.97 12.06
CA GLU A 43 -0.68 7.24 11.79
C GLU A 43 -1.36 6.05 11.10
N VAL A 44 -0.78 5.56 10.01
CA VAL A 44 -1.31 4.40 9.28
C VAL A 44 -1.36 3.14 10.15
N PHE A 45 -0.37 2.94 11.00
CA PHE A 45 -0.38 1.82 11.93
C PHE A 45 -1.55 1.89 12.90
N HIS A 46 -1.72 3.00 13.60
CA HIS A 46 -2.78 3.17 14.60
C HIS A 46 -4.19 3.14 13.98
N ASP A 47 -4.38 3.81 12.86
CA ASP A 47 -5.70 3.94 12.24
C ASP A 47 -6.16 2.67 11.51
N TYR A 48 -5.22 1.90 10.94
CA TYR A 48 -5.58 0.82 10.01
C TYR A 48 -4.97 -0.53 10.33
N LEU A 49 -3.72 -0.60 10.81
CA LEU A 49 -2.98 -1.86 10.90
C LEU A 49 -3.05 -2.51 12.28
N GLU A 50 -3.07 -1.75 13.36
CA GLU A 50 -3.03 -2.28 14.72
C GLU A 50 -4.13 -3.32 14.96
N SER A 51 -5.37 -3.03 14.51
CA SER A 51 -6.52 -3.92 14.66
C SER A 51 -6.49 -5.16 13.75
N THR A 52 -5.53 -5.25 12.82
CA THR A 52 -5.37 -6.38 11.90
C THR A 52 -4.31 -7.39 12.34
N ILE A 53 -3.57 -7.08 13.40
CA ILE A 53 -2.58 -8.02 13.96
C ILE A 53 -3.32 -9.24 14.49
N TYR A 54 -2.90 -10.42 14.02
CA TYR A 54 -3.49 -11.69 14.46
C TYR A 54 -3.17 -11.95 15.94
N PRO A 55 -4.18 -12.18 16.81
CA PRO A 55 -3.92 -12.53 18.20
C PRO A 55 -3.03 -13.76 18.35
N GLU A 56 -3.20 -14.75 17.48
CA GLU A 56 -2.39 -15.96 17.45
C GLU A 56 -0.90 -15.67 17.16
N ALA A 57 -0.62 -14.63 16.33
CA ALA A 57 0.75 -14.21 16.08
C ALA A 57 1.37 -13.56 17.32
N VAL A 58 0.59 -12.76 18.06
CA VAL A 58 1.04 -12.16 19.33
C VAL A 58 1.40 -13.24 20.35
N GLU A 59 0.52 -14.24 20.53
CA GLU A 59 0.75 -15.35 21.46
C GLU A 59 1.96 -16.20 21.02
N LEU A 60 2.13 -16.42 19.72
CA LEU A 60 3.28 -17.14 19.17
C LEU A 60 4.58 -16.41 19.48
N ILE A 61 4.64 -15.07 19.28
CA ILE A 61 5.79 -14.25 19.61
C ILE A 61 6.12 -14.33 21.11
N LYS A 62 5.11 -14.18 21.99
CA LYS A 62 5.29 -14.32 23.44
C LYS A 62 5.88 -15.67 23.81
N SER A 63 5.35 -16.77 23.25
CA SER A 63 5.85 -18.12 23.49
C SER A 63 7.31 -18.29 23.07
N HIS A 64 7.77 -17.61 22.01
CA HIS A 64 9.17 -17.62 21.62
C HIS A 64 10.03 -16.83 22.62
N VAL A 65 9.59 -15.65 23.03
CA VAL A 65 10.29 -14.82 24.02
C VAL A 65 10.42 -15.55 25.38
N GLU A 66 9.35 -16.18 25.85
CA GLU A 66 9.35 -16.97 27.11
C GLU A 66 10.32 -18.15 27.06
N LYS A 67 10.56 -18.72 25.88
CA LYS A 67 11.58 -19.78 25.68
C LYS A 67 13.01 -19.24 25.52
N GLY A 68 13.20 -17.94 25.68
CA GLY A 68 14.51 -17.31 25.52
C GLY A 68 14.98 -17.18 24.06
N HIS A 69 14.07 -17.34 23.10
CA HIS A 69 14.41 -17.15 21.69
C HIS A 69 14.52 -15.65 21.35
N LYS A 70 15.49 -15.28 20.54
CA LYS A 70 15.54 -13.96 19.94
C LYS A 70 14.54 -13.87 18.79
N VAL A 71 13.71 -12.84 18.80
CA VAL A 71 12.70 -12.58 17.76
C VAL A 71 13.14 -11.39 16.92
N VAL A 72 13.03 -11.51 15.61
CA VAL A 72 13.40 -10.49 14.63
C VAL A 72 12.34 -10.37 13.56
N ILE A 73 12.08 -9.15 13.10
CA ILE A 73 11.25 -8.91 11.91
C ILE A 73 12.15 -8.72 10.69
N ILE A 74 11.90 -9.52 9.64
CA ILE A 74 12.58 -9.40 8.34
C ILE A 74 11.48 -9.17 7.29
N SER A 75 11.41 -7.96 6.71
CA SER A 75 10.30 -7.55 5.85
C SER A 75 10.76 -6.81 4.60
N ALA A 76 10.04 -7.03 3.49
CA ALA A 76 10.22 -6.27 2.26
C ALA A 76 9.68 -4.83 2.36
N ALA A 77 8.80 -4.57 3.32
CA ALA A 77 8.31 -3.21 3.59
C ALA A 77 9.43 -2.30 4.10
N THR A 78 9.19 -1.00 4.05
CA THR A 78 10.17 -0.02 4.56
C THR A 78 10.21 -0.01 6.09
N ARG A 79 11.32 0.44 6.65
CA ARG A 79 11.47 0.61 8.11
C ARG A 79 10.35 1.44 8.73
N TYR A 80 9.88 2.47 8.04
CA TYR A 80 8.82 3.37 8.52
C TYR A 80 7.47 2.66 8.70
N GLN A 81 7.21 1.64 7.89
CA GLN A 81 6.00 0.79 8.00
C GLN A 81 6.13 -0.27 9.09
N ILE A 82 7.34 -0.81 9.29
CA ILE A 82 7.57 -1.94 10.21
C ILE A 82 7.84 -1.48 11.64
N LYS A 83 8.46 -0.32 11.83
CA LYS A 83 8.86 0.16 13.16
C LYS A 83 7.68 0.26 14.16
N PRO A 84 6.52 0.86 13.80
CA PRO A 84 5.37 0.91 14.72
C PRO A 84 4.85 -0.49 15.10
N ILE A 85 4.86 -1.43 14.15
CA ILE A 85 4.46 -2.82 14.40
C ILE A 85 5.42 -3.50 15.38
N ALA A 86 6.72 -3.33 15.16
CA ALA A 86 7.76 -3.90 16.00
C ALA A 86 7.69 -3.35 17.43
N ASP A 87 7.48 -2.04 17.58
CA ASP A 87 7.34 -1.39 18.89
C ASP A 87 6.12 -1.93 19.64
N LYS A 88 4.99 -2.08 18.96
CA LYS A 88 3.77 -2.68 19.53
C LYS A 88 3.99 -4.12 20.00
N LEU A 89 4.81 -4.88 19.29
CA LEU A 89 5.09 -6.29 19.58
C LEU A 89 6.31 -6.48 20.52
N GLY A 90 6.99 -5.40 20.91
CA GLY A 90 8.19 -5.45 21.75
C GLY A 90 9.41 -6.06 21.06
N ILE A 91 9.47 -5.98 19.72
CA ILE A 91 10.58 -6.53 18.92
C ILE A 91 11.55 -5.40 18.56
N SER A 92 12.79 -5.51 19.03
CA SER A 92 13.83 -4.49 18.80
C SER A 92 14.60 -4.69 17.49
N ASP A 93 14.74 -5.94 17.04
CA ASP A 93 15.55 -6.28 15.87
C ASP A 93 14.68 -6.27 14.61
N ILE A 94 15.01 -5.36 13.67
CA ILE A 94 14.28 -5.15 12.43
C ILE A 94 15.24 -5.13 11.25
N PHE A 95 14.94 -5.93 10.22
CA PHE A 95 15.53 -5.82 8.89
C PHE A 95 14.39 -5.50 7.90
N ALA A 96 14.51 -4.39 7.24
CA ALA A 96 13.50 -3.84 6.34
C ALA A 96 14.17 -3.30 5.07
N THR A 97 13.39 -2.95 4.06
CA THR A 97 13.92 -2.19 2.94
C THR A 97 14.30 -0.79 3.41
N GLU A 98 15.58 -0.44 3.25
CA GLU A 98 16.15 0.83 3.70
C GLU A 98 16.20 1.84 2.55
N MET A 99 15.64 2.99 2.80
CA MET A 99 15.64 4.11 1.85
C MET A 99 16.79 5.06 2.16
N GLU A 100 17.50 5.49 1.12
CA GLU A 100 18.59 6.42 1.32
C GLU A 100 18.08 7.81 1.73
N VAL A 101 18.58 8.31 2.86
CA VAL A 101 18.27 9.63 3.40
C VAL A 101 19.55 10.49 3.44
N LYS A 102 19.49 11.71 2.89
CA LYS A 102 20.55 12.70 3.01
C LYS A 102 19.95 14.02 3.49
N LYS A 103 20.56 14.59 4.55
CA LYS A 103 20.10 15.83 5.18
C LYS A 103 18.61 15.82 5.54
N GLY A 104 18.12 14.68 6.09
CA GLY A 104 16.73 14.47 6.54
C GLY A 104 15.70 14.41 5.41
N LYS A 105 16.13 14.15 4.17
CA LYS A 105 15.25 13.98 3.00
C LYS A 105 15.61 12.72 2.24
N PHE A 106 14.62 12.06 1.67
CA PHE A 106 14.83 10.93 0.78
C PHE A 106 15.53 11.36 -0.50
N THR A 107 16.53 10.58 -0.92
CA THR A 107 17.23 10.79 -2.19
C THR A 107 16.47 10.20 -3.38
N GLY A 108 15.49 9.32 -3.11
CA GLY A 108 14.80 8.53 -4.11
C GLY A 108 15.52 7.21 -4.43
N MET A 109 16.55 6.86 -3.67
CA MET A 109 17.29 5.61 -3.84
C MET A 109 17.00 4.67 -2.67
N ILE A 110 17.16 3.37 -2.92
CA ILE A 110 17.11 2.32 -1.91
C ILE A 110 18.56 1.94 -1.60
N SER A 111 18.94 2.04 -0.33
CA SER A 111 20.28 1.66 0.14
C SER A 111 20.42 0.16 0.37
N GLU A 112 19.35 -0.50 0.87
CA GLU A 112 19.32 -1.94 1.09
C GLU A 112 17.92 -2.49 0.77
N MET A 113 17.83 -3.47 -0.15
CA MET A 113 16.59 -4.15 -0.51
C MET A 113 16.44 -5.41 0.33
N CYS A 114 15.35 -5.49 1.12
CA CYS A 114 15.03 -6.63 1.97
C CYS A 114 13.92 -7.49 1.34
N TRP A 115 14.15 -8.04 0.16
CA TRP A 115 13.21 -8.88 -0.57
C TRP A 115 13.92 -10.13 -1.11
N ALA A 116 13.21 -11.25 -1.17
CA ALA A 116 13.71 -12.54 -1.64
C ALA A 116 15.09 -12.87 -1.02
N GLU A 117 16.15 -13.00 -1.83
CA GLU A 117 17.52 -13.23 -1.35
C GLU A 117 18.00 -12.13 -0.37
N GLY A 118 17.45 -10.91 -0.43
CA GLY A 118 17.70 -9.84 0.54
C GLY A 118 17.30 -10.23 1.96
N LYS A 119 16.16 -10.92 2.11
CA LYS A 119 15.73 -11.46 3.42
C LYS A 119 16.64 -12.58 3.91
N ALA A 120 17.08 -13.47 3.04
CA ALA A 120 18.04 -14.52 3.39
C ALA A 120 19.39 -13.94 3.86
N ARG A 121 19.89 -12.90 3.18
CA ARG A 121 21.08 -12.16 3.62
C ARG A 121 20.87 -11.52 5.00
N ALA A 122 19.72 -10.90 5.23
CA ALA A 122 19.36 -10.32 6.53
C ALA A 122 19.34 -11.38 7.65
N GLY A 123 18.73 -12.53 7.39
CA GLY A 123 18.70 -13.67 8.30
C GLY A 123 20.11 -14.18 8.65
N ARG A 124 20.98 -14.37 7.66
CA ARG A 124 22.38 -14.76 7.88
C ARG A 124 23.15 -13.69 8.67
N LYS A 125 22.96 -12.41 8.36
CA LYS A 125 23.59 -11.28 9.08
C LYS A 125 23.17 -11.25 10.54
N PHE A 126 21.88 -11.40 10.82
CA PHE A 126 21.34 -11.45 12.18
C PHE A 126 21.87 -12.65 12.95
N ALA A 127 21.82 -13.84 12.35
CA ALA A 127 22.31 -15.06 12.97
C ALA A 127 23.80 -14.96 13.34
N LYS A 128 24.63 -14.47 12.40
CA LYS A 128 26.07 -14.27 12.65
C LYS A 128 26.33 -13.27 13.78
N ALA A 129 25.63 -12.12 13.78
CA ALA A 129 25.81 -11.08 14.79
C ALA A 129 25.41 -11.51 16.21
N ASN A 130 24.47 -12.46 16.32
CA ASN A 130 23.92 -12.94 17.58
C ASN A 130 24.36 -14.37 17.95
N ASN A 131 25.28 -14.97 17.19
CA ASN A 131 25.73 -16.36 17.37
C ASN A 131 24.55 -17.36 17.37
N ILE A 132 23.62 -17.20 16.43
CA ILE A 132 22.39 -18.01 16.30
C ILE A 132 22.63 -19.10 15.25
N ASP A 133 22.20 -20.31 15.58
CA ASP A 133 22.18 -21.46 14.68
C ASP A 133 20.89 -21.43 13.83
N LEU A 134 21.01 -21.15 12.53
CA LEU A 134 19.87 -21.13 11.60
C LEU A 134 19.21 -22.51 11.49
N SER A 135 19.95 -23.60 11.63
CA SER A 135 19.38 -24.96 11.57
C SER A 135 18.41 -25.27 12.72
N LYS A 136 18.44 -24.46 13.79
CA LYS A 136 17.50 -24.53 14.93
C LYS A 136 16.48 -23.40 14.93
N SER A 137 16.56 -22.49 13.97
CA SER A 137 15.74 -21.29 13.90
C SER A 137 14.42 -21.54 13.18
N PHE A 138 13.42 -20.78 13.61
CA PHE A 138 12.08 -20.75 12.98
C PHE A 138 11.99 -19.56 12.04
N PHE A 139 11.32 -19.74 10.91
CA PHE A 139 10.89 -18.63 10.07
C PHE A 139 9.44 -18.80 9.65
N TYR A 140 8.65 -17.75 9.83
CA TYR A 140 7.21 -17.69 9.57
C TYR A 140 6.95 -16.71 8.44
N THR A 141 6.28 -17.14 7.37
CA THR A 141 5.92 -16.27 6.24
C THR A 141 4.68 -16.79 5.52
N ASP A 142 4.01 -15.89 4.79
CA ASP A 142 2.86 -16.16 3.93
C ASP A 142 3.22 -16.17 2.44
N SER A 143 4.43 -15.72 2.07
CA SER A 143 4.85 -15.49 0.69
C SER A 143 5.88 -16.48 0.20
N PHE A 144 5.69 -17.00 -1.02
CA PHE A 144 6.69 -17.80 -1.73
C PHE A 144 7.96 -17.01 -2.05
N ASP A 145 7.90 -15.69 -2.15
CA ASP A 145 9.09 -14.87 -2.42
C ASP A 145 10.14 -14.97 -1.30
N ASP A 146 9.77 -15.49 -0.14
CA ASP A 146 10.64 -15.72 1.01
C ASP A 146 11.31 -17.11 1.00
N PHE A 147 11.12 -17.88 -0.07
CA PHE A 147 11.67 -19.21 -0.22
C PHE A 147 13.19 -19.29 0.07
N PRO A 148 14.04 -18.32 -0.38
CA PRO A 148 15.48 -18.36 -0.06
C PRO A 148 15.79 -18.30 1.44
N LEU A 149 14.94 -17.68 2.26
CA LEU A 149 15.11 -17.66 3.72
C LEU A 149 14.55 -18.94 4.36
N LEU A 150 13.44 -19.48 3.82
CA LEU A 150 12.88 -20.75 4.28
C LEU A 150 13.86 -21.92 4.11
N GLU A 151 14.63 -21.94 3.02
CA GLU A 151 15.62 -23.01 2.76
C GLU A 151 16.81 -23.05 3.73
N ILE A 152 17.15 -21.91 4.36
CA ILE A 152 18.32 -21.83 5.22
C ILE A 152 18.01 -21.99 6.72
N VAL A 153 16.72 -22.03 7.08
CA VAL A 153 16.31 -22.26 8.47
C VAL A 153 15.91 -23.71 8.69
N GLY A 154 16.15 -24.23 9.89
CA GLY A 154 15.83 -25.62 10.19
C GLY A 154 14.35 -25.85 10.48
N LYS A 155 13.57 -24.79 10.73
CA LYS A 155 12.12 -24.90 11.02
C LYS A 155 11.34 -23.87 10.20
N PRO A 156 11.22 -24.10 8.88
CA PRO A 156 10.37 -23.29 8.00
C PRO A 156 8.90 -23.54 8.30
N ILE A 157 8.11 -22.45 8.38
CA ILE A 157 6.68 -22.51 8.69
C ILE A 157 5.91 -21.59 7.76
N ALA A 158 5.06 -22.16 6.93
CA ALA A 158 4.16 -21.42 6.05
C ALA A 158 2.93 -20.97 6.85
N THR A 159 2.70 -19.67 7.00
CA THR A 159 1.62 -19.11 7.81
C THR A 159 0.62 -18.40 6.92
N ASN A 160 -0.63 -18.85 6.85
CA ASN A 160 -1.63 -18.38 5.87
C ASN A 160 -1.05 -18.24 4.45
N PRO A 161 -0.36 -19.29 3.94
CA PRO A 161 0.46 -19.19 2.75
C PRO A 161 -0.34 -18.90 1.48
N ASP A 162 0.30 -18.19 0.54
CA ASP A 162 -0.16 -18.10 -0.83
C ASP A 162 -0.15 -19.49 -1.53
N ASN A 163 -0.73 -19.57 -2.73
CA ASN A 163 -0.86 -20.86 -3.44
C ASN A 163 0.50 -21.49 -3.77
N ARG A 164 1.52 -20.67 -4.12
CA ARG A 164 2.86 -21.16 -4.47
C ARG A 164 3.59 -21.67 -3.23
N LEU A 165 3.50 -20.92 -2.12
CA LEU A 165 4.08 -21.34 -0.85
C LEU A 165 3.35 -22.55 -0.25
N SER A 166 2.02 -22.65 -0.41
CA SER A 166 1.25 -23.83 0.00
C SER A 166 1.73 -25.08 -0.71
N GLN A 167 1.98 -25.00 -2.03
CA GLN A 167 2.52 -26.10 -2.82
C GLN A 167 3.94 -26.46 -2.37
N ALA A 168 4.83 -25.47 -2.24
CA ALA A 168 6.21 -25.70 -1.78
C ALA A 168 6.25 -26.30 -0.37
N ALA A 169 5.39 -25.85 0.54
CA ALA A 169 5.30 -26.40 1.87
C ALA A 169 4.86 -27.87 1.87
N PHE A 170 3.93 -28.25 0.99
CA PHE A 170 3.53 -29.65 0.81
C PHE A 170 4.66 -30.51 0.24
N GLU A 171 5.37 -30.01 -0.80
CA GLU A 171 6.48 -30.72 -1.45
C GLU A 171 7.70 -30.94 -0.53
N ASN A 172 7.93 -30.02 0.43
CA ASN A 172 9.06 -30.05 1.36
C ASN A 172 8.70 -30.50 2.77
N ASP A 173 7.46 -30.98 3.01
CA ASP A 173 6.96 -31.37 4.32
C ASP A 173 7.08 -30.27 5.39
N TRP A 174 6.87 -29.00 4.99
CA TRP A 174 6.91 -27.88 5.91
C TRP A 174 5.59 -27.72 6.65
N LYS A 175 5.68 -27.32 7.91
CA LYS A 175 4.49 -27.06 8.72
C LYS A 175 3.69 -25.87 8.15
N ILE A 176 2.37 -26.06 8.00
CA ILE A 176 1.43 -25.00 7.66
C ILE A 176 0.66 -24.59 8.91
N LEU A 177 0.67 -23.28 9.23
CA LEU A 177 -0.18 -22.65 10.23
C LEU A 177 -1.27 -21.85 9.54
N ARG A 178 -2.48 -21.88 10.11
CA ARG A 178 -3.58 -21.03 9.65
C ARG A 178 -4.15 -20.28 10.83
N PHE A 179 -3.95 -18.96 10.82
CA PHE A 179 -4.58 -18.05 11.77
C PHE A 179 -5.98 -17.69 11.29
N LYS A 180 -6.88 -17.43 12.20
CA LYS A 180 -8.24 -16.98 11.88
C LYS A 180 -8.18 -15.52 11.46
N GLU A 181 -8.64 -15.20 10.26
CA GLU A 181 -8.75 -13.81 9.80
C GLU A 181 -9.65 -13.01 10.75
N THR A 182 -9.10 -12.02 11.40
CA THR A 182 -9.82 -11.14 12.34
C THR A 182 -10.79 -10.18 11.63
N LYS A 183 -10.48 -9.81 10.38
CA LYS A 183 -11.39 -9.10 9.47
C LYS A 183 -11.10 -9.58 8.05
N LYS A 184 -12.09 -10.19 7.41
CA LYS A 184 -12.03 -10.40 5.97
C LYS A 184 -12.07 -9.02 5.30
N THR A 185 -10.93 -8.54 4.80
CA THR A 185 -10.97 -7.56 3.72
C THR A 185 -11.34 -8.38 2.48
N PRO A 186 -12.57 -8.31 1.96
CA PRO A 186 -12.93 -9.15 0.83
C PRO A 186 -11.98 -8.80 -0.32
N ILE A 187 -11.39 -9.78 -0.99
CA ILE A 187 -10.64 -9.63 -2.26
C ILE A 187 -11.43 -8.74 -3.23
N VAL A 188 -12.75 -8.83 -3.17
CA VAL A 188 -13.71 -7.97 -3.86
C VAL A 188 -13.51 -6.47 -3.57
N ASN A 189 -13.13 -6.07 -2.34
CA ASN A 189 -12.91 -4.65 -2.03
C ASN A 189 -11.59 -4.15 -2.62
N GLY A 190 -10.54 -4.94 -2.60
CA GLY A 190 -9.27 -4.61 -3.29
C GLY A 190 -9.47 -4.48 -4.79
N LEU A 191 -10.19 -5.43 -5.40
CA LEU A 191 -10.54 -5.39 -6.83
C LEU A 191 -11.41 -4.16 -7.16
N ARG A 192 -12.43 -3.87 -6.36
CA ARG A 192 -13.29 -2.68 -6.53
C ARG A 192 -12.51 -1.38 -6.43
N THR A 193 -11.59 -1.27 -5.47
CA THR A 193 -10.71 -0.10 -5.34
C THR A 193 -9.82 0.06 -6.56
N GLY A 194 -9.22 -1.02 -7.05
CA GLY A 194 -8.41 -1.02 -8.27
C GLY A 194 -9.23 -0.61 -9.51
N LEU A 195 -10.43 -1.15 -9.67
CA LEU A 195 -11.35 -0.78 -10.77
C LEU A 195 -11.82 0.67 -10.67
N ALA A 196 -12.11 1.17 -9.47
CA ALA A 196 -12.47 2.57 -9.25
C ALA A 196 -11.30 3.49 -9.65
N ALA A 197 -10.07 3.18 -9.25
CA ALA A 197 -8.88 3.93 -9.67
C ALA A 197 -8.67 3.85 -11.20
N ALA A 198 -8.86 2.68 -11.81
CA ALA A 198 -8.76 2.50 -13.25
C ALA A 198 -9.79 3.32 -14.04
N SER A 199 -10.93 3.70 -13.42
CA SER A 199 -11.96 4.53 -14.06
C SER A 199 -11.48 5.94 -14.45
N LEU A 200 -10.39 6.42 -13.88
CA LEU A 200 -9.80 7.73 -14.19
C LEU A 200 -9.42 7.85 -15.66
N TYR A 201 -8.85 6.79 -16.25
CA TYR A 201 -8.39 6.80 -17.64
C TYR A 201 -9.54 6.95 -18.66
N PRO A 202 -10.56 6.06 -18.66
CA PRO A 202 -11.67 6.22 -19.61
C PRO A 202 -12.45 7.51 -19.36
N SER A 203 -12.50 8.01 -18.13
CA SER A 203 -13.13 9.30 -17.83
C SER A 203 -12.35 10.47 -18.42
N ALA A 204 -11.03 10.47 -18.34
CA ALA A 204 -10.17 11.49 -18.95
C ALA A 204 -10.26 11.45 -20.48
N LEU A 205 -10.23 10.26 -21.10
CA LEU A 205 -10.39 10.10 -22.55
C LEU A 205 -11.74 10.62 -23.02
N LYS A 206 -12.83 10.31 -22.29
CA LYS A 206 -14.16 10.81 -22.60
C LYS A 206 -14.22 12.33 -22.52
N GLY A 207 -13.61 12.93 -21.49
CA GLY A 207 -13.53 14.37 -21.34
C GLY A 207 -12.73 15.04 -22.45
N LEU A 208 -11.59 14.46 -22.82
CA LEU A 208 -10.77 14.95 -23.94
C LEU A 208 -11.59 14.92 -25.26
N ALA A 209 -12.25 13.81 -25.56
CA ALA A 209 -13.10 13.69 -26.73
C ALA A 209 -14.23 14.72 -26.72
N THR A 210 -14.91 14.91 -25.58
CA THR A 210 -15.96 15.94 -25.44
C THR A 210 -15.39 17.33 -25.65
N GLY A 211 -14.25 17.68 -25.04
CA GLY A 211 -13.62 18.98 -25.21
C GLY A 211 -13.28 19.30 -26.67
N LEU A 212 -12.78 18.31 -27.42
CA LEU A 212 -12.47 18.43 -28.84
C LEU A 212 -13.75 18.58 -29.68
N LEU A 213 -14.77 17.78 -29.43
CA LEU A 213 -16.04 17.82 -30.18
C LEU A 213 -16.82 19.10 -29.94
N THR A 214 -16.80 19.62 -28.71
CA THR A 214 -17.54 20.85 -28.35
C THR A 214 -16.69 22.10 -28.50
N MET A 215 -15.39 21.99 -28.84
CA MET A 215 -14.40 23.06 -28.83
C MET A 215 -14.39 23.83 -27.49
N SER A 216 -14.68 23.14 -26.39
CA SER A 216 -14.80 23.72 -25.07
C SER A 216 -13.97 22.93 -24.04
N HIS A 217 -12.87 23.52 -23.57
CA HIS A 217 -12.06 22.95 -22.52
C HIS A 217 -12.90 22.70 -21.23
N GLN A 218 -13.81 23.64 -20.90
CA GLN A 218 -14.67 23.53 -19.73
C GLN A 218 -15.60 22.32 -19.79
N GLU A 219 -16.20 22.05 -20.95
CA GLU A 219 -17.08 20.88 -21.14
C GLU A 219 -16.26 19.57 -21.08
N GLY A 220 -15.02 19.59 -21.56
CA GLY A 220 -14.09 18.48 -21.39
C GLY A 220 -13.83 18.16 -19.90
N ILE A 221 -13.50 19.18 -19.10
CA ILE A 221 -13.30 19.05 -17.65
C ILE A 221 -14.59 18.56 -16.97
N ASN A 222 -15.72 19.16 -17.24
CA ASN A 222 -17.00 18.79 -16.66
C ASN A 222 -17.34 17.30 -16.94
N THR A 223 -17.10 16.86 -18.17
CA THR A 223 -17.31 15.47 -18.59
C THR A 223 -16.33 14.52 -17.86
N THR A 224 -15.08 14.90 -17.70
CA THR A 224 -14.10 14.13 -16.94
C THR A 224 -14.56 13.95 -15.50
N ILE A 225 -14.85 15.05 -14.79
CA ILE A 225 -15.28 15.03 -13.39
C ILE A 225 -16.54 14.19 -13.19
N SER A 226 -17.56 14.43 -14.00
CA SER A 226 -18.83 13.68 -13.89
C SER A 226 -18.65 12.19 -14.18
N SER A 227 -17.81 11.83 -15.17
CA SER A 227 -17.53 10.45 -15.52
C SER A 227 -16.72 9.74 -14.43
N ILE A 228 -15.73 10.40 -13.82
CA ILE A 228 -14.99 9.90 -12.64
C ILE A 228 -15.98 9.59 -11.51
N GLY A 229 -16.89 10.52 -11.22
CA GLY A 229 -17.89 10.34 -10.18
C GLY A 229 -18.82 9.16 -10.45
N ASP A 230 -19.37 9.07 -11.65
CA ASP A 230 -20.35 8.04 -12.01
C ASP A 230 -19.71 6.65 -12.13
N LEU A 231 -18.60 6.55 -12.87
CA LEU A 231 -17.94 5.27 -13.11
C LEU A 231 -17.18 4.79 -11.88
N GLY A 232 -16.45 5.69 -11.20
CA GLY A 232 -15.66 5.34 -10.03
C GLY A 232 -16.52 4.85 -8.88
N THR A 233 -17.65 5.54 -8.56
CA THR A 233 -18.56 5.09 -7.49
C THR A 233 -19.24 3.76 -7.83
N LYS A 234 -19.63 3.56 -9.11
CA LYS A 234 -20.22 2.31 -9.59
C LYS A 234 -19.25 1.14 -9.46
N LEU A 235 -18.00 1.30 -9.91
CA LEU A 235 -16.98 0.26 -9.84
C LEU A 235 -16.50 -0.02 -8.41
N ALA A 236 -16.48 1.01 -7.56
CA ALA A 236 -16.25 0.84 -6.13
C ALA A 236 -17.41 0.12 -5.41
N GLY A 237 -18.57 -0.02 -6.04
CA GLY A 237 -19.78 -0.61 -5.44
C GLY A 237 -20.36 0.27 -4.34
N LEU A 238 -20.22 1.60 -4.46
CA LEU A 238 -20.74 2.56 -3.49
C LEU A 238 -22.22 2.87 -3.79
N ASP A 239 -23.08 2.61 -2.84
CA ASP A 239 -24.46 3.09 -2.83
C ASP A 239 -24.52 4.42 -2.06
N ILE A 240 -24.85 5.51 -2.78
CA ILE A 240 -24.79 6.88 -2.24
C ILE A 240 -26.19 7.43 -2.07
N ASN A 241 -26.62 7.56 -0.82
CA ASN A 241 -27.87 8.22 -0.46
C ASN A 241 -27.60 9.71 -0.18
N ILE A 242 -28.20 10.59 -1.00
CA ILE A 242 -27.98 12.03 -0.94
C ILE A 242 -29.19 12.72 -0.34
N LYS A 243 -29.04 13.30 0.85
CA LYS A 243 -30.01 14.19 1.46
C LYS A 243 -29.65 15.65 1.14
N GLY A 244 -30.62 16.50 0.80
CA GLY A 244 -30.37 17.91 0.53
C GLY A 244 -29.73 18.19 -0.86
N LYS A 245 -29.99 17.35 -1.85
CA LYS A 245 -29.43 17.47 -3.21
C LYS A 245 -29.66 18.84 -3.86
N GLN A 246 -30.74 19.50 -3.53
CA GLN A 246 -31.07 20.86 -4.01
C GLN A 246 -29.96 21.86 -3.62
N ASN A 247 -29.38 21.76 -2.41
CA ASN A 247 -28.34 22.67 -1.93
C ASN A 247 -27.06 22.67 -2.79
N LEU A 248 -26.85 21.62 -3.60
CA LEU A 248 -25.70 21.55 -4.50
C LEU A 248 -25.85 22.41 -5.76
N LYS A 249 -27.06 22.84 -6.07
CA LYS A 249 -27.39 23.60 -7.29
C LYS A 249 -27.76 25.06 -7.01
N ASP A 250 -28.51 25.29 -5.95
CA ASP A 250 -29.22 26.56 -5.71
C ASP A 250 -28.31 27.66 -5.19
N PHE A 251 -27.13 27.33 -4.67
CA PHE A 251 -26.24 28.27 -3.97
C PHE A 251 -24.85 28.39 -4.67
N ARG A 252 -24.80 28.35 -5.98
CA ARG A 252 -23.53 28.56 -6.71
C ARG A 252 -23.41 30.02 -7.19
N PRO A 253 -22.21 30.62 -7.11
CA PRO A 253 -20.94 30.08 -6.65
C PRO A 253 -20.89 29.82 -5.13
N ALA A 254 -20.23 28.71 -4.70
CA ALA A 254 -20.14 28.33 -3.31
C ALA A 254 -18.83 27.58 -3.01
N VAL A 255 -18.38 27.66 -1.76
CA VAL A 255 -17.31 26.82 -1.24
C VAL A 255 -17.94 25.62 -0.54
N PHE A 256 -17.57 24.41 -1.01
CA PHE A 256 -18.03 23.17 -0.40
C PHE A 256 -16.94 22.61 0.50
N CYS A 257 -17.25 22.52 1.79
CA CYS A 257 -16.39 21.90 2.79
C CYS A 257 -16.97 20.54 3.18
N PHE A 258 -16.12 19.53 3.33
CA PHE A 258 -16.53 18.18 3.73
C PHE A 258 -15.44 17.53 4.58
N ASN A 259 -15.85 16.57 5.42
CA ASN A 259 -14.92 15.74 6.18
C ASN A 259 -14.26 14.74 5.21
N HIS A 260 -12.95 14.80 5.11
CA HIS A 260 -12.19 13.86 4.28
C HIS A 260 -11.75 12.67 5.12
N GLN A 261 -12.35 11.50 4.90
CA GLN A 261 -12.10 10.28 5.68
C GLN A 261 -11.62 9.10 4.83
N SER A 262 -11.74 9.20 3.49
CA SER A 262 -11.43 8.09 2.60
C SER A 262 -11.03 8.59 1.20
N SER A 263 -10.15 7.85 0.53
CA SER A 263 -9.87 8.07 -0.90
C SER A 263 -11.13 7.93 -1.80
N ALA A 264 -12.19 7.28 -1.29
CA ALA A 264 -13.48 7.21 -1.96
C ALA A 264 -14.18 8.58 -2.06
N ASP A 265 -13.85 9.53 -1.16
CA ASP A 265 -14.45 10.87 -1.15
C ASP A 265 -14.22 11.60 -2.48
N PHE A 266 -13.09 11.38 -3.12
CA PHE A 266 -12.80 11.95 -4.44
C PHE A 266 -13.86 11.56 -5.47
N PHE A 267 -14.25 10.29 -5.53
CA PHE A 267 -15.29 9.80 -6.45
C PHE A 267 -16.67 10.30 -6.04
N ILE A 268 -16.95 10.35 -4.73
CA ILE A 268 -18.24 10.83 -4.19
C ILE A 268 -18.43 12.30 -4.52
N ILE A 269 -17.44 13.16 -4.24
CA ILE A 269 -17.52 14.60 -4.51
C ILE A 269 -17.60 14.87 -6.01
N SER A 270 -16.84 14.16 -6.83
CA SER A 270 -16.94 14.25 -8.29
C SER A 270 -18.35 13.91 -8.79
N LYS A 271 -19.01 12.91 -8.20
CA LYS A 271 -20.40 12.55 -8.51
C LYS A 271 -21.42 13.58 -8.05
N LEU A 272 -21.19 14.22 -6.90
CA LEU A 272 -22.09 15.22 -6.33
C LEU A 272 -22.01 16.55 -7.09
N LEU A 273 -20.82 17.06 -7.30
CA LEU A 273 -20.60 18.41 -7.84
C LEU A 273 -20.61 18.47 -9.36
N ARG A 274 -20.13 17.44 -10.05
CA ARG A 274 -20.21 17.15 -11.48
C ARG A 274 -19.61 18.15 -12.46
N LYS A 275 -19.82 19.46 -12.28
CA LYS A 275 -19.41 20.50 -13.22
C LYS A 275 -19.08 21.83 -12.55
N ASN A 276 -18.26 22.63 -13.23
CA ASN A 276 -17.85 23.96 -12.78
C ASN A 276 -17.29 23.90 -11.35
N VAL A 277 -16.34 23.00 -11.12
CA VAL A 277 -15.71 22.76 -9.82
C VAL A 277 -14.23 22.93 -9.97
N THR A 278 -13.63 23.62 -9.02
CA THR A 278 -12.20 23.60 -8.78
C THR A 278 -11.95 23.11 -7.36
N GLY A 279 -10.86 22.36 -7.16
CA GLY A 279 -10.49 21.84 -5.85
C GLY A 279 -9.32 22.60 -5.24
N VAL A 280 -9.34 22.77 -3.93
CA VAL A 280 -8.17 23.17 -3.16
C VAL A 280 -7.57 21.91 -2.56
N ALA A 281 -6.34 21.62 -2.91
CA ALA A 281 -5.64 20.44 -2.45
C ALA A 281 -4.31 20.83 -1.82
N LYS A 282 -3.72 19.93 -1.04
CA LYS A 282 -2.36 20.13 -0.52
C LYS A 282 -1.39 20.25 -1.69
N LYS A 283 -0.43 21.18 -1.61
CA LYS A 283 0.56 21.45 -2.66
C LYS A 283 1.34 20.19 -3.07
N GLU A 284 1.50 19.24 -2.15
CA GLU A 284 2.14 17.97 -2.41
C GLU A 284 1.38 17.09 -3.41
N LEU A 285 0.07 17.32 -3.57
CA LEU A 285 -0.76 16.62 -4.56
C LEU A 285 -0.51 17.07 -6.00
N GLU A 286 0.07 18.26 -6.23
CA GLU A 286 0.53 18.69 -7.57
C GLU A 286 1.54 17.70 -8.18
N LEU A 287 2.30 17.01 -7.31
CA LEU A 287 3.31 16.02 -7.70
C LEU A 287 2.73 14.62 -7.90
N THR A 288 1.42 14.44 -7.68
CA THR A 288 0.73 13.16 -7.84
C THR A 288 0.05 13.04 -9.20
N THR A 289 -0.46 11.85 -9.50
CA THR A 289 -1.27 11.55 -10.70
C THR A 289 -2.53 12.44 -10.80
N PHE A 290 -2.94 13.04 -9.68
CA PHE A 290 -4.12 13.90 -9.58
C PHE A 290 -3.79 15.39 -9.77
N GLY A 291 -2.51 15.79 -9.75
CA GLY A 291 -2.10 17.19 -9.88
C GLY A 291 -2.74 17.94 -11.06
N PRO A 292 -2.81 17.37 -12.27
CA PRO A 292 -3.45 18.01 -13.41
C PRO A 292 -4.98 18.21 -13.29
N LEU A 293 -5.61 17.65 -12.26
CA LEU A 293 -7.05 17.77 -12.01
C LEU A 293 -7.39 18.92 -11.03
N PHE A 294 -6.39 19.55 -10.42
CA PHE A 294 -6.48 20.69 -9.52
C PHE A 294 -5.77 21.90 -10.11
#